data_f223459b849dfd5acb86e6135dc8e252
#
_entry.id   f223459b849dfd5acb86e6135dc8e252
#
_cell.length_a   1.000
_cell.length_b   1.000
_cell.length_c   1.000
_cell.angle_alpha   90.00
_cell.angle_beta   90.00
_cell.angle_gamma   90.00
#
_symmetry.space_group_name_H-M   'P 1'
#
loop_
_entity.id
_entity.type
_entity.pdbx_description
1 polymer ?
#
loop_
_entity_poly.entity_id
_entity_poly.type
_entity_poly.pdbx_seq_one_letter_code
_entity_poly.pdbx_strand_id
1 'polypeptide(L)'
;MKTTGESFQMTSGSVQGVQEREQDIWKKVCEQLTDITSGMSEEEKQDYEKKIRAKLQRGANLSVEELNYLRIHNPELYRSAMRVKTAKQQLKEQLRHCKSKQEANTLIAWTISRISDKDPDKTYLTAGLRLSLIHISEPTRHAQ
;
A
#
# COMPACT_ATOMS: atom_id res chain seq x y z
N MET A 1 -23.44 40.15 7.35
CA MET A 1 -23.27 39.76 7.35
C MET A 1 -22.91 38.88 7.95
N LYS A 2 -22.77 38.88 8.82
CA LYS A 2 -22.60 37.88 9.48
C LYS A 2 -23.06 36.72 8.89
N THR A 3 -23.91 36.72 8.17
CA THR A 3 -24.38 35.63 7.46
C THR A 3 -23.31 35.02 6.60
N THR A 4 -22.43 35.86 6.10
CA THR A 4 -21.34 35.36 5.26
C THR A 4 -20.43 34.43 6.05
N GLY A 5 -20.12 34.82 7.27
CA GLY A 5 -19.28 33.95 8.07
C GLY A 5 -19.93 32.64 8.40
N GLU A 6 -21.23 32.68 8.62
CA GLU A 6 -21.94 31.46 8.93
C GLU A 6 -21.96 30.52 7.72
N SER A 7 -22.15 31.08 6.54
CA SER A 7 -22.14 30.26 5.35
C SER A 7 -20.79 29.60 5.18
N PHE A 8 -19.75 30.33 5.43
CA PHE A 8 -18.42 29.79 5.29
C PHE A 8 -18.21 28.64 6.27
N GLN A 9 -18.67 28.81 7.51
CA GLN A 9 -18.52 27.76 8.49
C GLN A 9 -19.31 26.53 8.12
N MET A 10 -20.51 26.71 7.59
CA MET A 10 -21.32 25.60 7.18
C MET A 10 -20.65 24.84 6.06
N THR A 11 -19.98 25.53 5.17
CA THR A 11 -19.26 24.89 4.09
C THR A 11 -18.14 23.99 4.63
N SER A 12 -17.41 24.49 5.60
CA SER A 12 -16.38 23.70 6.23
C SER A 12 -16.95 22.45 6.88
N GLY A 13 -18.03 22.61 7.60
CA GLY A 13 -18.68 21.49 8.24
C GLY A 13 -19.18 20.48 7.24
N SER A 14 -19.69 20.94 6.11
CA SER A 14 -20.15 20.04 5.08
C SER A 14 -19.02 19.18 4.52
N VAL A 15 -17.87 19.79 4.29
CA VAL A 15 -16.73 19.06 3.78
C VAL A 15 -16.30 17.97 4.76
N GLN A 16 -16.26 18.31 6.04
CA GLN A 16 -15.90 17.31 7.03
C GLN A 16 -16.94 16.20 7.10
N GLY A 17 -18.21 16.54 7.01
CA GLY A 17 -19.28 15.57 7.03
C GLY A 17 -19.20 14.61 5.86
N VAL A 18 -18.85 15.14 4.70
CA VAL A 18 -18.72 14.28 3.51
C VAL A 18 -17.57 13.30 3.69
N GLN A 19 -16.45 13.77 4.22
CA GLN A 19 -15.32 12.89 4.44
C GLN A 19 -15.64 11.81 5.46
N GLU A 20 -16.33 12.17 6.53
CA GLU A 20 -16.71 11.21 7.54
C GLU A 20 -17.67 10.16 6.97
N ARG A 21 -18.61 10.59 6.15
CA ARG A 21 -19.54 9.65 5.54
C ARG A 21 -18.83 8.72 4.56
N GLU A 22 -17.88 9.25 3.82
CA GLU A 22 -17.10 8.41 2.92
C GLU A 22 -16.33 7.35 3.70
N GLN A 23 -15.74 7.74 4.82
CA GLN A 23 -15.01 6.79 5.64
C GLN A 23 -15.96 5.73 6.20
N ASP A 24 -17.17 6.13 6.62
CA ASP A 24 -18.15 5.18 7.12
C ASP A 24 -18.59 4.21 6.04
N ILE A 25 -18.81 4.72 4.82
CA ILE A 25 -19.20 3.88 3.70
C ILE A 25 -18.10 2.88 3.38
N TRP A 26 -16.86 3.35 3.32
CA TRP A 26 -15.73 2.47 3.06
C TRP A 26 -15.56 1.43 4.14
N LYS A 27 -15.77 1.83 5.39
CA LYS A 27 -15.68 0.90 6.48
C LYS A 27 -16.72 -0.20 6.35
N LYS A 28 -17.95 0.16 6.00
CA LYS A 28 -19.01 -0.82 5.80
C LYS A 28 -18.72 -1.73 4.62
N VAL A 29 -18.21 -1.17 3.53
CA VAL A 29 -17.84 -1.97 2.37
C VAL A 29 -16.74 -2.94 2.74
N CYS A 30 -15.73 -2.47 3.48
CA CYS A 30 -14.65 -3.33 3.91
C CYS A 30 -15.14 -4.43 4.84
N GLU A 31 -16.06 -4.10 5.73
CA GLU A 31 -16.64 -5.10 6.62
C GLU A 31 -17.39 -6.17 5.83
N GLN A 32 -18.11 -5.76 4.79
CA GLN A 32 -18.81 -6.71 3.95
C GLN A 32 -17.83 -7.56 3.15
N LEU A 33 -16.78 -6.95 2.64
CA LEU A 33 -15.76 -7.67 1.90
C LEU A 33 -14.99 -8.64 2.79
N THR A 34 -14.91 -8.33 4.07
CA THR A 34 -14.20 -9.20 5.00
C THR A 34 -15.11 -10.20 5.69
N ASP A 35 -16.33 -10.35 5.19
CA ASP A 35 -17.20 -11.38 5.71
C ASP A 35 -16.59 -12.76 5.60
N ILE A 36 -15.66 -12.93 4.67
CA ILE A 36 -14.95 -14.19 4.58
C ILE A 36 -14.21 -14.51 5.87
N THR A 37 -13.88 -13.48 6.65
CA THR A 37 -13.19 -13.67 7.92
C THR A 37 -14.16 -13.73 9.10
N SER A 38 -15.42 -13.43 8.89
CA SER A 38 -16.39 -13.37 9.99
C SER A 38 -16.61 -14.73 10.62
N GLY A 39 -16.43 -15.79 9.86
CA GLY A 39 -16.57 -17.14 10.40
C GLY A 39 -15.26 -17.74 10.88
N MET A 40 -14.19 -16.98 10.84
CA MET A 40 -12.88 -17.47 11.25
C MET A 40 -12.68 -17.36 12.76
N SER A 41 -12.01 -18.34 13.33
CA SER A 41 -11.59 -18.23 14.71
C SER A 41 -10.45 -17.23 14.83
N GLU A 42 -10.11 -16.85 16.06
CA GLU A 42 -8.99 -15.96 16.28
C GLU A 42 -7.70 -16.55 15.75
N GLU A 43 -7.55 -17.86 15.91
CA GLU A 43 -6.36 -18.56 15.42
C GLU A 43 -6.26 -18.48 13.91
N GLU A 44 -7.38 -18.67 13.22
CA GLU A 44 -7.41 -18.57 11.77
C GLU A 44 -7.10 -17.16 11.30
N LYS A 45 -7.59 -16.16 12.02
CA LYS A 45 -7.30 -14.77 11.68
C LYS A 45 -5.81 -14.47 11.84
N GLN A 46 -5.20 -14.99 12.89
CA GLN A 46 -3.78 -14.81 13.10
C GLN A 46 -2.97 -15.48 12.00
N ASP A 47 -3.38 -16.65 11.56
CA ASP A 47 -2.70 -17.33 10.46
C ASP A 47 -2.84 -16.55 9.17
N TYR A 48 -4.01 -15.96 8.95
CA TYR A 48 -4.24 -15.14 7.77
C TYR A 48 -3.30 -13.94 7.78
N GLU A 49 -3.16 -13.29 8.92
CA GLU A 49 -2.26 -12.15 9.04
C GLU A 49 -0.80 -12.56 8.86
N LYS A 50 -0.43 -13.72 9.36
CA LYS A 50 0.93 -14.23 9.17
C LYS A 50 1.25 -14.42 7.69
N LYS A 51 0.29 -14.92 6.93
CA LYS A 51 0.47 -15.08 5.49
C LYS A 51 0.65 -13.74 4.81
N ILE A 52 -0.09 -12.73 5.25
CA ILE A 52 0.05 -11.39 4.71
C ILE A 52 1.44 -10.85 5.01
N ARG A 53 1.92 -11.01 6.23
CA ARG A 53 3.26 -10.57 6.60
C ARG A 53 4.32 -11.26 5.77
N ALA A 54 4.15 -12.56 5.55
CA ALA A 54 5.09 -13.31 4.74
C ALA A 54 5.16 -12.77 3.32
N LYS A 55 4.00 -12.42 2.76
CA LYS A 55 3.97 -11.81 1.44
C LYS A 55 4.72 -10.49 1.40
N LEU A 56 4.50 -9.65 2.42
CA LEU A 56 5.21 -8.38 2.50
C LEU A 56 6.72 -8.58 2.61
N GLN A 57 7.13 -9.58 3.38
CA GLN A 57 8.55 -9.86 3.55
C GLN A 57 9.19 -10.35 2.27
N ARG A 58 8.41 -10.99 1.39
CA ARG A 58 8.90 -11.41 0.09
C ARG A 58 8.81 -10.31 -0.96
N GLY A 59 8.18 -9.20 -0.64
CA GLY A 59 7.97 -8.14 -1.60
C GLY A 59 6.79 -8.37 -2.52
N ALA A 60 5.97 -9.37 -2.25
CA ALA A 60 4.82 -9.68 -3.08
C ALA A 60 3.70 -8.68 -2.87
N ASN A 61 2.85 -8.54 -3.87
CA ASN A 61 1.69 -7.66 -3.78
C ASN A 61 0.59 -8.33 -2.98
N LEU A 62 -0.11 -7.52 -2.19
CA LEU A 62 -1.26 -8.00 -1.46
C LEU A 62 -2.52 -7.81 -2.29
N SER A 63 -3.47 -8.72 -2.10
CA SER A 63 -4.76 -8.60 -2.76
C SER A 63 -5.59 -7.50 -2.08
N VAL A 64 -6.67 -7.10 -2.76
CA VAL A 64 -7.58 -6.10 -2.21
C VAL A 64 -8.19 -6.62 -0.90
N GLU A 65 -8.52 -7.89 -0.86
CA GLU A 65 -9.08 -8.50 0.35
C GLU A 65 -8.10 -8.46 1.50
N GLU A 66 -6.84 -8.75 1.22
CA GLU A 66 -5.81 -8.72 2.25
C GLU A 66 -5.59 -7.30 2.76
N LEU A 67 -5.58 -6.33 1.87
CA LEU A 67 -5.44 -4.93 2.27
C LEU A 67 -6.63 -4.48 3.12
N ASN A 68 -7.83 -4.89 2.74
CA ASN A 68 -9.01 -4.53 3.51
C ASN A 68 -8.97 -5.15 4.91
N TYR A 69 -8.51 -6.38 5.00
CA TYR A 69 -8.35 -7.03 6.29
C TYR A 69 -7.42 -6.22 7.19
N LEU A 70 -6.26 -5.83 6.66
CA LEU A 70 -5.29 -5.05 7.42
C LEU A 70 -5.84 -3.71 7.83
N ARG A 71 -6.57 -3.07 6.94
CA ARG A 71 -7.13 -1.76 7.23
C ARG A 71 -8.02 -1.80 8.46
N ILE A 72 -8.77 -2.88 8.62
CA ILE A 72 -9.70 -3.03 9.72
C ILE A 72 -9.02 -3.57 10.97
N HIS A 73 -8.19 -4.58 10.82
CA HIS A 73 -7.66 -5.32 11.95
C HIS A 73 -6.25 -4.94 12.38
N ASN A 74 -5.45 -4.39 11.46
CA ASN A 74 -4.08 -4.01 11.78
C ASN A 74 -3.69 -2.78 10.97
N PRO A 75 -4.15 -1.58 11.38
CA PRO A 75 -3.89 -0.36 10.62
C PRO A 75 -2.40 -0.04 10.45
N GLU A 76 -1.58 -0.43 11.42
CA GLU A 76 -0.15 -0.17 11.30
C GLU A 76 0.46 -0.94 10.14
N LEU A 77 0.13 -2.23 10.07
CA LEU A 77 0.63 -3.05 8.98
C LEU A 77 0.02 -2.60 7.65
N TYR A 78 -1.22 -2.13 7.68
CA TYR A 78 -1.84 -1.57 6.49
C TYR A 78 -1.03 -0.39 5.96
N ARG A 79 -0.60 0.51 6.85
CA ARG A 79 0.19 1.66 6.43
C ARG A 79 1.52 1.23 5.83
N SER A 80 2.16 0.23 6.45
CA SER A 80 3.40 -0.31 5.91
C SER A 80 3.19 -0.90 4.52
N ALA A 81 2.11 -1.66 4.35
CA ALA A 81 1.79 -2.27 3.07
C ALA A 81 1.54 -1.21 1.99
N MET A 82 0.79 -0.17 2.34
CA MET A 82 0.51 0.90 1.38
C MET A 82 1.76 1.68 1.02
N ARG A 83 2.64 1.85 1.99
CA ARG A 83 3.91 2.53 1.74
C ARG A 83 4.76 1.75 0.74
N VAL A 84 4.82 0.43 0.91
CA VAL A 84 5.54 -0.43 -0.02
C VAL A 84 4.91 -0.36 -1.40
N LYS A 85 3.59 -0.41 -1.45
CA LYS A 85 2.88 -0.34 -2.72
C LYS A 85 3.18 0.95 -3.45
N THR A 86 3.16 2.07 -2.73
CA THR A 86 3.45 3.37 -3.32
C THR A 86 4.88 3.44 -3.81
N ALA A 87 5.82 2.94 -3.01
CA ALA A 87 7.23 2.95 -3.40
C ALA A 87 7.46 2.14 -4.67
N LYS A 88 6.82 0.99 -4.76
CA LYS A 88 6.94 0.14 -5.95
C LYS A 88 6.35 0.83 -7.17
N GLN A 89 5.23 1.50 -7.02
CA GLN A 89 4.62 2.21 -8.14
C GLN A 89 5.49 3.38 -8.61
N GLN A 90 6.06 4.12 -7.67
CA GLN A 90 6.94 5.22 -8.02
C GLN A 90 8.19 4.73 -8.74
N LEU A 91 8.76 3.65 -8.25
CA LEU A 91 9.93 3.07 -8.90
C LEU A 91 9.59 2.58 -10.30
N LYS A 92 8.45 1.93 -10.43
CA LYS A 92 8.01 1.43 -11.73
C LYS A 92 7.87 2.57 -12.73
N GLU A 93 7.34 3.70 -12.28
CA GLU A 93 7.19 4.86 -13.14
C GLU A 93 8.55 5.38 -13.58
N GLN A 94 9.50 5.44 -12.65
CA GLN A 94 10.85 5.90 -12.97
C GLN A 94 11.56 4.93 -13.91
N LEU A 95 11.31 3.65 -13.74
CA LEU A 95 11.95 2.63 -14.58
C LEU A 95 11.50 2.72 -16.03
N ARG A 96 10.32 3.26 -16.28
CA ARG A 96 9.87 3.45 -17.65
C ARG A 96 10.79 4.36 -18.45
N HIS A 97 11.49 5.25 -17.77
CA HIS A 97 12.37 6.20 -18.43
C HIS A 97 13.81 5.73 -18.52
N CYS A 98 14.11 4.57 -17.97
CA CYS A 98 15.45 4.00 -18.06
C CYS A 98 15.67 3.41 -19.45
N LYS A 99 16.85 3.65 -20.00
CA LYS A 99 17.15 3.23 -21.36
C LYS A 99 17.89 1.90 -21.41
N SER A 100 18.42 1.43 -20.28
CA SER A 100 19.15 0.19 -20.27
C SER A 100 18.86 -0.55 -18.97
N LYS A 101 19.17 -1.83 -18.98
CA LYS A 101 19.02 -2.66 -17.81
C LYS A 101 19.98 -2.21 -16.71
N GLN A 102 21.16 -1.82 -17.09
CA GLN A 102 22.16 -1.34 -16.15
C GLN A 102 21.68 -0.08 -15.45
N GLU A 103 21.09 0.85 -16.22
CA GLU A 103 20.56 2.07 -15.67
C GLU A 103 19.43 1.76 -14.67
N ALA A 104 18.56 0.81 -15.03
CA ALA A 104 17.47 0.39 -14.16
C ALA A 104 18.01 -0.22 -12.86
N ASN A 105 19.03 -1.07 -12.98
CA ASN A 105 19.62 -1.70 -11.80
C ASN A 105 20.23 -0.65 -10.87
N THR A 106 20.90 0.34 -11.45
CA THR A 106 21.51 1.42 -10.69
C THR A 106 20.43 2.21 -9.95
N LEU A 107 19.34 2.49 -10.62
CA LEU A 107 18.25 3.24 -10.01
C LEU A 107 17.65 2.47 -8.83
N ILE A 108 17.45 1.19 -8.99
CA ILE A 108 16.88 0.38 -7.92
C ILE A 108 17.83 0.33 -6.73
N ALA A 109 19.12 0.10 -6.99
CA ALA A 109 20.10 0.05 -5.93
C ALA A 109 20.18 1.37 -5.18
N TRP A 110 20.15 2.47 -5.92
CA TRP A 110 20.20 3.80 -5.32
C TRP A 110 18.96 4.07 -4.47
N THR A 111 17.78 3.67 -4.98
CA THR A 111 16.55 3.86 -4.25
C THR A 111 16.57 3.09 -2.93
N ILE A 112 17.05 1.85 -2.97
CA ILE A 112 17.14 1.04 -1.77
C ILE A 112 18.13 1.63 -0.78
N SER A 113 19.25 2.14 -1.27
CA SER A 113 20.30 2.69 -0.40
C SER A 113 19.82 3.94 0.34
N ARG A 114 18.80 4.59 -0.14
CA ARG A 114 18.26 5.79 0.51
C ARG A 114 17.32 5.48 1.66
N ILE A 115 16.93 4.23 1.81
CA ILE A 115 16.06 3.86 2.93
C ILE A 115 16.89 3.88 4.21
N SER A 116 16.39 4.59 5.22
CA SER A 116 17.09 4.70 6.47
C SER A 116 17.18 3.35 7.17
N ASP A 117 18.30 3.09 7.81
CA ASP A 117 18.47 1.85 8.59
C ASP A 117 17.48 1.81 9.76
N LYS A 118 17.02 2.98 10.18
CA LYS A 118 16.09 3.07 11.30
C LYS A 118 14.64 3.03 10.86
N ASP A 119 14.41 2.96 9.55
CA ASP A 119 13.06 2.92 9.02
C ASP A 119 12.39 1.60 9.42
N PRO A 120 11.25 1.65 10.10
CA PRO A 120 10.58 0.42 10.53
C PRO A 120 10.12 -0.46 9.38
N ASP A 121 9.94 0.13 8.20
CA ASP A 121 9.48 -0.61 7.02
C ASP A 121 10.61 -1.00 6.08
N LYS A 122 11.86 -0.81 6.50
CA LYS A 122 13.00 -1.04 5.63
C LYS A 122 12.98 -2.43 5.01
N THR A 123 12.70 -3.45 5.81
CA THR A 123 12.69 -4.82 5.31
C THR A 123 11.64 -5.00 4.21
N TYR A 124 10.44 -4.49 4.43
CA TYR A 124 9.37 -4.61 3.45
C TYR A 124 9.67 -3.80 2.20
N LEU A 125 10.17 -2.58 2.37
CA LEU A 125 10.49 -1.72 1.24
C LEU A 125 11.60 -2.34 0.39
N THR A 126 12.65 -2.82 1.04
CA THR A 126 13.77 -3.43 0.33
C THR A 126 13.31 -4.65 -0.46
N ALA A 127 12.50 -5.50 0.16
CA ALA A 127 12.01 -6.69 -0.52
C ALA A 127 11.15 -6.33 -1.74
N GLY A 128 10.25 -5.36 -1.56
CA GLY A 128 9.39 -4.93 -2.66
C GLY A 128 10.15 -4.34 -3.82
N LEU A 129 11.15 -3.52 -3.52
CA LEU A 129 11.94 -2.88 -4.58
C LEU A 129 12.85 -3.88 -5.27
N ARG A 130 13.38 -4.86 -4.54
CA ARG A 130 14.21 -5.90 -5.15
C ARG A 130 13.40 -6.79 -6.07
N LEU A 131 12.14 -7.00 -5.74
CA LEU A 131 11.29 -7.79 -6.63
C LEU A 131 11.12 -7.09 -7.97
N SER A 132 11.14 -5.76 -7.97
CA SER A 132 11.10 -5.01 -9.21
C SER A 132 12.30 -5.31 -10.11
N LEU A 133 13.45 -5.60 -9.50
CA LEU A 133 14.64 -5.97 -10.25
C LEU A 133 14.42 -7.26 -11.01
N ILE A 134 13.78 -8.22 -10.37
CA ILE A 134 13.49 -9.49 -10.99
C ILE A 134 12.57 -9.31 -12.19
N HIS A 135 11.58 -8.45 -12.05
CA HIS A 135 10.63 -8.19 -13.14
C HIS A 135 11.30 -7.50 -14.32
N ILE A 136 12.32 -6.69 -14.07
CA ILE A 136 13.04 -6.04 -15.15
C ILE A 136 13.80 -7.05 -15.99
N SER A 137 14.30 -8.09 -15.35
CA SER A 137 15.05 -9.11 -16.07
C SER A 137 14.19 -9.87 -17.05
N GLU A 138 12.91 -10.05 -16.74
CA GLU A 138 12.00 -10.81 -17.57
C GLU A 138 11.50 -10.09 -18.81
N PRO A 139 11.16 -8.81 -18.73
CA PRO A 139 10.55 -8.13 -19.88
C PRO A 139 11.42 -8.07 -21.10
N THR A 140 12.69 -8.34 -20.96
CA THR A 140 13.58 -8.33 -22.14
C THR A 140 13.09 -9.27 -23.21
N ARG A 141 12.46 -10.35 -22.81
CA ARG A 141 11.95 -11.31 -23.78
C ARG A 141 10.76 -10.76 -24.54
N HIS A 142 10.03 -9.86 -23.93
CA HIS A 142 8.83 -9.31 -24.57
C HIS A 142 9.16 -8.19 -25.55
N ALA A 143 10.34 -7.65 -25.44
CA ALA A 143 10.77 -6.61 -26.36
C ALA A 143 10.94 -7.16 -27.77
N GLN A 144 10.96 -8.43 -27.89
CA GLN A 144 11.07 -9.07 -29.20
C GLN A 144 9.70 -9.25 -29.83
#